data_214223bc1759d2467b9fa33b4dbc8037
#
_entry.id   214223bc1759d2467b9fa33b4dbc8037
#
_cell.length_a   1.000
_cell.length_b   1.000
_cell.length_c   1.000
_cell.angle_alpha   90.00
_cell.angle_beta   90.00
_cell.angle_gamma   90.00
#
_symmetry.space_group_name_H-M   'P 1'
#
loop_
_entity.id
_entity.type
_entity.pdbx_description
1 polymer ?
#
loop_
_entity_poly.entity_id
_entity_poly.type
_entity_poly.pdbx_seq_one_letter_code
_entity_poly.pdbx_strand_id
1 'polypeptide(L)'
;MIGRYGADELNKFLTICGWVLLLLGFVLSGIDSTVTVTLGSLLVTLSWAVLIYSIFRTLSKNTSRRAAENYKYFTYKNKVLRWWKGLKARWQDRKTHRYFRCPQCHATVRVPKGKGKIRITCPHCKHQFVKKA
;
A
#
# COMPACT_ATOMS: atom_id res chain seq x y z
N MET A 1 -15.24 11.75 26.02
CA MET A 1 -13.74 11.74 25.99
C MET A 1 -13.25 13.08 25.44
N ILE A 2 -13.49 14.15 26.16
CA ILE A 2 -13.11 15.51 25.77
C ILE A 2 -11.58 15.65 25.97
N GLY A 3 -10.84 16.06 24.92
CA GLY A 3 -9.40 16.35 24.98
C GLY A 3 -8.43 15.20 24.67
N ARG A 4 -8.90 14.02 24.21
CA ARG A 4 -8.05 12.92 23.72
C ARG A 4 -8.22 12.74 22.20
N TYR A 5 -7.12 12.37 21.52
CA TYR A 5 -7.14 12.22 20.07
C TYR A 5 -8.08 11.11 19.55
N GLY A 6 -8.27 10.04 20.34
CA GLY A 6 -9.13 8.92 20.00
C GLY A 6 -8.49 7.93 19.00
N ALA A 7 -9.32 7.03 18.44
CA ALA A 7 -8.88 6.03 17.47
C ALA A 7 -8.90 6.61 16.04
N ASP A 8 -7.73 6.75 15.45
CA ASP A 8 -7.53 7.20 14.08
C ASP A 8 -7.22 6.04 13.12
N GLU A 9 -7.11 6.30 11.82
CA GLU A 9 -6.82 5.28 10.80
C GLU A 9 -5.46 4.61 11.01
N LEU A 10 -4.44 5.37 11.43
CA LEU A 10 -3.13 4.82 11.76
C LEU A 10 -3.20 3.92 12.99
N ASN A 11 -3.99 4.30 14.00
CA ASN A 11 -4.17 3.47 15.19
C ASN A 11 -4.88 2.15 14.89
N LYS A 12 -5.93 2.18 14.06
CA LYS A 12 -6.61 0.96 13.58
C LYS A 12 -5.62 0.05 12.85
N PHE A 13 -4.78 0.61 11.98
CA PHE A 13 -3.76 -0.15 11.27
C PHE A 13 -2.76 -0.82 12.23
N LEU A 14 -2.24 -0.06 13.21
CA LEU A 14 -1.33 -0.60 14.23
C LEU A 14 -1.96 -1.72 15.06
N THR A 15 -3.23 -1.55 15.45
CA THR A 15 -3.96 -2.56 16.21
C THR A 15 -4.14 -3.84 15.37
N ILE A 16 -4.54 -3.71 14.11
CA ILE A 16 -4.68 -4.87 13.21
C ILE A 16 -3.32 -5.56 13.02
N CYS A 17 -2.24 -4.81 12.78
CA CYS A 17 -0.90 -5.37 12.67
C CYS A 17 -0.47 -6.11 13.95
N GLY A 18 -0.76 -5.54 15.12
CA GLY A 18 -0.48 -6.19 16.40
C GLY A 18 -1.20 -7.53 16.55
N TRP A 19 -2.49 -7.59 16.22
CA TRP A 19 -3.25 -8.85 16.26
C TRP A 19 -2.75 -9.87 15.23
N VAL A 20 -2.42 -9.46 14.02
CA VAL A 20 -1.86 -10.35 12.99
C VAL A 20 -0.52 -10.93 13.43
N LEU A 21 0.37 -10.11 13.98
CA LEU A 21 1.66 -10.56 14.51
C LEU A 21 1.49 -11.54 15.67
N LEU A 22 0.52 -11.30 16.56
CA LEU A 22 0.21 -12.18 17.68
C LEU A 22 -0.26 -13.53 17.19
N LEU A 23 -1.22 -13.58 16.26
CA LEU A 23 -1.73 -14.82 15.68
C LEU A 23 -0.63 -15.60 14.97
N LEU A 24 0.18 -14.91 14.14
CA LEU A 24 1.28 -15.53 13.42
C LEU A 24 2.34 -16.10 14.39
N GLY A 25 2.69 -15.34 15.42
CA GLY A 25 3.63 -15.78 16.43
C GLY A 25 3.12 -17.00 17.21
N PHE A 26 1.82 -17.03 17.52
CA PHE A 26 1.19 -18.16 18.20
C PHE A 26 1.19 -19.41 17.32
N VAL A 27 0.85 -19.30 16.04
CA VAL A 27 0.89 -20.42 15.09
C VAL A 27 2.31 -20.97 14.92
N LEU A 28 3.32 -20.09 14.80
CA LEU A 28 4.73 -20.51 14.65
C LEU A 28 5.26 -21.18 15.93
N SER A 29 4.85 -20.72 17.11
CA SER A 29 5.27 -21.33 18.38
C SER A 29 4.66 -22.72 18.61
N GLY A 30 3.58 -23.08 17.92
CA GLY A 30 2.97 -24.41 17.96
C GLY A 30 3.66 -25.46 17.08
N ILE A 31 4.68 -25.10 16.31
CA ILE A 31 5.43 -26.02 15.45
C ILE A 31 6.64 -26.54 16.26
N ASP A 32 6.83 -27.86 16.36
CA ASP A 32 7.87 -28.53 17.13
C ASP A 32 9.30 -28.39 16.56
N SER A 33 9.73 -27.15 16.34
CA SER A 33 11.10 -26.81 15.90
C SER A 33 11.64 -25.67 16.75
N THR A 34 12.85 -25.82 17.27
CA THR A 34 13.51 -24.80 18.11
C THR A 34 13.56 -23.43 17.43
N VAL A 35 13.82 -23.39 16.13
CA VAL A 35 13.86 -22.15 15.36
C VAL A 35 12.51 -21.49 15.25
N THR A 36 11.44 -22.25 14.99
CA THR A 36 10.08 -21.70 14.85
C THR A 36 9.53 -21.24 16.20
N VAL A 37 9.81 -21.94 17.28
CA VAL A 37 9.43 -21.54 18.65
C VAL A 37 10.10 -20.23 19.04
N THR A 38 11.40 -20.05 18.78
CA THR A 38 12.11 -18.80 19.10
C THR A 38 11.61 -17.63 18.26
N LEU A 39 11.40 -17.83 16.96
CA LEU A 39 10.81 -16.80 16.08
C LEU A 39 9.37 -16.45 16.50
N GLY A 40 8.57 -17.45 16.84
CA GLY A 40 7.20 -17.28 17.34
C GLY A 40 7.17 -16.42 18.61
N SER A 41 8.02 -16.72 19.60
CA SER A 41 8.10 -15.96 20.84
C SER A 41 8.54 -14.51 20.62
N LEU A 42 9.48 -14.25 19.70
CA LEU A 42 9.88 -12.89 19.30
C LEU A 42 8.73 -12.12 18.66
N LEU A 43 7.93 -12.76 17.80
CA LEU A 43 6.75 -12.12 17.19
C LEU A 43 5.68 -11.80 18.23
N VAL A 44 5.44 -12.69 19.19
CA VAL A 44 4.50 -12.46 20.30
C VAL A 44 4.95 -11.28 21.16
N THR A 45 6.23 -11.20 21.55
CA THR A 45 6.74 -10.07 22.33
C THR A 45 6.65 -8.76 21.57
N LEU A 46 6.96 -8.75 20.27
CA LEU A 46 6.82 -7.58 19.41
C LEU A 46 5.35 -7.15 19.29
N SER A 47 4.41 -8.11 19.18
CA SER A 47 2.98 -7.80 19.08
C SER A 47 2.47 -7.10 20.32
N TRP A 48 2.88 -7.53 21.53
CA TRP A 48 2.55 -6.86 22.78
C TRP A 48 3.06 -5.41 22.81
N ALA A 49 4.30 -5.18 22.38
CA ALA A 49 4.85 -3.83 22.30
C ALA A 49 4.02 -2.92 21.38
N VAL A 50 3.61 -3.42 20.21
CA VAL A 50 2.78 -2.68 19.25
C VAL A 50 1.38 -2.39 19.81
N LEU A 51 0.75 -3.36 20.47
CA LEU A 51 -0.58 -3.19 21.07
C LEU A 51 -0.55 -2.18 22.23
N ILE A 52 0.45 -2.28 23.12
CA ILE A 52 0.64 -1.32 24.22
C ILE A 52 0.88 0.10 23.68
N TYR A 53 1.73 0.24 22.64
CA TYR A 53 1.94 1.51 21.97
C TYR A 53 0.64 2.08 21.36
N SER A 54 -0.19 1.23 20.74
CA SER A 54 -1.48 1.61 20.19
C SER A 54 -2.43 2.17 21.27
N ILE A 55 -2.49 1.52 22.44
CA ILE A 55 -3.29 1.98 23.58
C ILE A 55 -2.74 3.33 24.10
N PHE A 56 -1.43 3.42 24.32
CA PHE A 56 -0.79 4.66 24.77
C PHE A 56 -1.04 5.82 23.79
N ARG A 57 -0.99 5.54 22.48
CA ARG A 57 -1.29 6.50 21.43
C ARG A 57 -2.73 7.02 21.51
N THR A 58 -3.71 6.13 21.74
CA THR A 58 -5.13 6.48 21.85
C THR A 58 -5.40 7.37 23.07
N LEU A 59 -4.67 7.15 24.16
CA LEU A 59 -4.80 7.91 25.41
C LEU A 59 -4.00 9.23 25.40
N SER A 60 -3.18 9.46 24.37
CA SER A 60 -2.33 10.64 24.26
C SER A 60 -3.13 11.94 24.20
N LYS A 61 -2.72 12.94 24.97
CA LYS A 61 -3.28 14.30 24.97
C LYS A 61 -2.74 15.19 23.83
N ASN A 62 -1.63 14.79 23.19
CA ASN A 62 -1.00 15.58 22.14
C ASN A 62 -1.69 15.35 20.77
N THR A 63 -2.83 15.99 20.58
CA THR A 63 -3.69 15.81 19.40
C THR A 63 -3.05 16.33 18.11
N SER A 64 -2.31 17.44 18.15
CA SER A 64 -1.69 18.04 16.96
C SER A 64 -0.60 17.15 16.36
N ARG A 65 0.29 16.62 17.19
CA ARG A 65 1.36 15.70 16.76
C ARG A 65 0.78 14.41 16.17
N ARG A 66 -0.25 13.84 16.82
CA ARG A 66 -0.92 12.62 16.35
C ARG A 66 -1.68 12.84 15.03
N ALA A 67 -2.30 14.00 14.86
CA ALA A 67 -2.94 14.37 13.59
C ALA A 67 -1.91 14.47 12.45
N ALA A 68 -0.74 15.06 12.69
CA ALA A 68 0.32 15.12 11.69
C ALA A 68 0.87 13.74 11.30
N GLU A 69 1.04 12.82 12.27
CA GLU A 69 1.44 11.44 12.01
C GLU A 69 0.38 10.70 11.18
N ASN A 70 -0.88 10.83 11.53
CA ASN A 70 -2.00 10.23 10.78
C ASN A 70 -2.10 10.78 9.36
N TYR A 71 -1.89 12.08 9.16
CA TYR A 71 -1.85 12.69 7.83
C TYR A 71 -0.74 12.12 6.95
N LYS A 72 0.48 11.94 7.48
CA LYS A 72 1.58 11.28 6.77
C LYS A 72 1.21 9.86 6.37
N TYR A 73 0.67 9.08 7.30
CA TYR A 73 0.20 7.72 7.01
C TYR A 73 -0.85 7.70 5.88
N PHE A 74 -1.83 8.59 5.94
CA PHE A 74 -2.88 8.69 4.91
C PHE A 74 -2.31 9.03 3.53
N THR A 75 -1.30 9.90 3.48
CA THR A 75 -0.60 10.25 2.24
C THR A 75 0.12 9.04 1.63
N TYR A 76 0.85 8.27 2.45
CA TYR A 76 1.51 7.03 2.01
C TYR A 76 0.49 5.97 1.57
N LYS A 77 -0.53 5.74 2.36
CA LYS A 77 -1.63 4.80 2.04
C LYS A 77 -2.24 5.12 0.67
N ASN A 78 -2.57 6.39 0.41
CA ASN A 78 -3.13 6.82 -0.86
C ASN A 78 -2.15 6.69 -2.04
N LYS A 79 -0.85 6.90 -1.81
CA LYS A 79 0.20 6.68 -2.83
C LYS A 79 0.27 5.20 -3.21
N VAL A 80 0.30 4.31 -2.24
CA VAL A 80 0.31 2.86 -2.46
C VAL A 80 -0.97 2.38 -3.15
N LEU A 81 -2.13 2.83 -2.69
CA LEU A 81 -3.42 2.48 -3.30
C LEU A 81 -3.52 2.94 -4.76
N ARG A 82 -3.03 4.14 -5.09
CA ARG A 82 -2.98 4.62 -6.49
C ARG A 82 -2.06 3.76 -7.35
N TRP A 83 -0.92 3.37 -6.82
CA TRP A 83 0.01 2.47 -7.51
C TRP A 83 -0.62 1.09 -7.77
N TRP A 84 -1.25 0.47 -6.76
CA TRP A 84 -1.97 -0.80 -6.88
C TRP A 84 -3.13 -0.72 -7.88
N LYS A 85 -3.94 0.35 -7.83
CA LYS A 85 -5.01 0.57 -8.81
C LYS A 85 -4.46 0.67 -10.23
N GLY A 86 -3.34 1.36 -10.41
CA GLY A 86 -2.66 1.44 -11.71
C GLY A 86 -2.16 0.08 -12.23
N LEU A 87 -1.59 -0.75 -11.35
CA LEU A 87 -1.18 -2.12 -11.70
C LEU A 87 -2.39 -2.97 -12.08
N LYS A 88 -3.44 -2.96 -11.26
CA LYS A 88 -4.67 -3.73 -11.51
C LYS A 88 -5.33 -3.32 -12.83
N ALA A 89 -5.41 -2.02 -13.13
CA ALA A 89 -5.95 -1.51 -14.39
C ALA A 89 -5.13 -2.02 -15.59
N ARG A 90 -3.78 -1.97 -15.51
CA ARG A 90 -2.91 -2.51 -16.56
C ARG A 90 -3.07 -4.02 -16.76
N TRP A 91 -3.30 -4.78 -15.69
CA TRP A 91 -3.56 -6.21 -15.76
C TRP A 91 -4.89 -6.51 -16.45
N GLN A 92 -5.95 -5.81 -16.09
CA GLN A 92 -7.28 -5.96 -16.70
C GLN A 92 -7.27 -5.56 -18.19
N ASP A 93 -6.53 -4.51 -18.54
CA ASP A 93 -6.44 -4.01 -19.90
C ASP A 93 -5.54 -4.87 -20.82
N ARG A 94 -4.73 -5.80 -20.28
CA ARG A 94 -3.78 -6.60 -21.09
C ARG A 94 -4.41 -7.33 -22.27
N LYS A 95 -5.68 -7.72 -22.18
CA LYS A 95 -6.40 -8.44 -23.25
C LYS A 95 -6.86 -7.49 -24.35
N THR A 96 -7.24 -6.26 -24.02
CA THR A 96 -7.90 -5.32 -24.94
C THR A 96 -7.03 -4.16 -25.38
N HIS A 97 -6.04 -3.77 -24.57
CA HIS A 97 -5.21 -2.61 -24.82
C HIS A 97 -3.72 -2.91 -24.65
N ARG A 98 -2.89 -2.11 -25.35
CA ARG A 98 -1.44 -2.03 -25.17
C ARG A 98 -1.04 -0.65 -24.69
N TYR A 99 0.02 -0.59 -23.90
CA TYR A 99 0.59 0.65 -23.40
C TYR A 99 1.92 0.91 -24.11
N PHE A 100 2.03 2.07 -24.77
CA PHE A 100 3.25 2.50 -25.42
C PHE A 100 3.82 3.73 -24.73
N ARG A 101 5.12 3.83 -24.66
CA ARG A 101 5.81 4.98 -24.11
C ARG A 101 6.19 5.94 -25.21
N CYS A 102 5.82 7.22 -25.09
CA CYS A 102 6.17 8.24 -26.06
C CYS A 102 7.70 8.43 -26.10
N PRO A 103 8.34 8.44 -27.30
CA PRO A 103 9.79 8.61 -27.40
C PRO A 103 10.26 10.01 -27.00
N GLN A 104 9.42 11.03 -27.05
CA GLN A 104 9.78 12.42 -26.78
C GLN A 104 9.56 12.81 -25.31
N CYS A 105 8.39 12.54 -24.73
CA CYS A 105 8.05 12.97 -23.34
C CYS A 105 7.93 11.82 -22.34
N HIS A 106 8.17 10.58 -22.79
CA HIS A 106 8.07 9.35 -22.00
C HIS A 106 6.70 9.08 -21.34
N ALA A 107 5.68 9.87 -21.66
CA ALA A 107 4.32 9.63 -21.20
C ALA A 107 3.79 8.30 -21.74
N THR A 108 3.01 7.58 -20.93
CA THR A 108 2.42 6.30 -21.33
C THR A 108 1.08 6.53 -22.01
N VAL A 109 0.93 6.05 -23.26
CA VAL A 109 -0.27 6.16 -24.07
C VAL A 109 -0.96 4.80 -24.15
N ARG A 110 -2.27 4.75 -23.87
CA ARG A 110 -3.12 3.56 -23.96
C ARG A 110 -3.72 3.45 -25.35
N VAL A 111 -3.58 2.29 -25.99
CA VAL A 111 -4.03 2.06 -27.36
C VAL A 111 -4.74 0.72 -27.47
N PRO A 112 -5.88 0.59 -28.18
CA PRO A 112 -6.56 -0.68 -28.39
C PRO A 112 -5.71 -1.64 -29.23
N LYS A 113 -5.74 -2.93 -28.87
CA LYS A 113 -5.10 -4.03 -29.61
C LYS A 113 -5.82 -4.36 -30.90
N GLY A 114 -5.10 -4.99 -31.83
CA GLY A 114 -5.70 -5.62 -33.02
C GLY A 114 -5.88 -4.72 -34.22
N LYS A 115 -5.43 -3.46 -34.18
CA LYS A 115 -5.53 -2.52 -35.32
C LYS A 115 -4.30 -2.47 -36.22
N GLY A 116 -3.35 -3.40 -36.09
CA GLY A 116 -2.15 -3.46 -36.90
C GLY A 116 -1.19 -2.28 -36.67
N LYS A 117 -0.60 -1.73 -37.74
CA LYS A 117 0.24 -0.52 -37.67
C LYS A 117 -0.64 0.70 -37.52
N ILE A 118 -0.52 1.43 -36.45
CA ILE A 118 -1.30 2.62 -36.16
C ILE A 118 -0.40 3.81 -35.87
N ARG A 119 -0.88 4.99 -36.26
CA ARG A 119 -0.27 6.27 -35.90
C ARG A 119 -0.85 6.72 -34.54
N ILE A 120 0.01 6.88 -33.57
CA ILE A 120 -0.35 7.27 -32.20
C ILE A 120 0.07 8.72 -31.99
N THR A 121 -0.89 9.59 -31.68
CA THR A 121 -0.61 10.97 -31.27
C THR A 121 -0.54 11.03 -29.75
N CYS A 122 0.57 11.51 -29.20
CA CYS A 122 0.73 11.66 -27.77
C CYS A 122 -0.17 12.80 -27.23
N PRO A 123 -1.03 12.57 -26.23
CA PRO A 123 -1.89 13.63 -25.70
C PRO A 123 -1.13 14.70 -24.91
N HIS A 124 0.10 14.40 -24.47
CA HIS A 124 0.90 15.29 -23.64
C HIS A 124 1.77 16.26 -24.46
N CYS A 125 2.51 15.74 -25.48
CA CYS A 125 3.44 16.55 -26.29
C CYS A 125 3.04 16.65 -27.75
N LYS A 126 1.90 16.07 -28.15
CA LYS A 126 1.37 16.02 -29.54
C LYS A 126 2.28 15.31 -30.56
N HIS A 127 3.40 14.75 -30.13
CA HIS A 127 4.29 13.99 -31.00
C HIS A 127 3.60 12.75 -31.58
N GLN A 128 3.80 12.51 -32.88
CA GLN A 128 3.21 11.37 -33.58
C GLN A 128 4.25 10.29 -33.84
N PHE A 129 3.91 9.06 -33.52
CA PHE A 129 4.77 7.90 -33.78
C PHE A 129 3.94 6.68 -34.17
N VAL A 130 4.55 5.79 -34.98
CA VAL A 130 3.89 4.58 -35.48
C VAL A 130 4.34 3.37 -34.69
N LYS A 131 3.39 2.57 -34.22
CA LYS A 131 3.65 1.29 -33.55
C LYS A 131 2.62 0.25 -33.97
N LYS A 132 2.98 -1.04 -33.87
CA LYS A 132 2.07 -2.17 -34.10
C LYS A 132 1.33 -2.48 -32.79
N ALA A 133 0.00 -2.34 -32.80
CA ALA A 133 -0.87 -2.55 -31.66
C ALA A 133 -1.41 -3.98 -31.59
#